data_d370bb5d1b337cf4887dc13e279c1ba1
#
_entry.id   d370bb5d1b337cf4887dc13e279c1ba1
#
_cell.length_a   1.000
_cell.length_b   1.000
_cell.length_c   1.000
_cell.angle_alpha   90.00
_cell.angle_beta   90.00
_cell.angle_gamma   90.00
#
_symmetry.space_group_name_H-M   'P 1'
#
loop_
_entity.id
_entity.type
_entity.pdbx_description
1 polymer ?
#
loop_
_entity_poly.entity_id
_entity_poly.type
_entity_poly.pdbx_seq_one_letter_code
_entity_poly.pdbx_strand_id
1 'polypeptide(L)'
;YATYKDQLPEVMMGNVKYDGKYYGVPTTMNIVGMFANMDLLAQVGYNEVPATYDELIDCCDKLVAKGIIPFGCSGKETWCVTEYLESIIEKTAGATALNDIFAGRASWDNADVAKAVGIFQEMIEKEYFDPNGIALTNDEVKANFMAGKYAFYMNGTWNCADFAKAGLDFVKVSEFPVIDSSKSQLGELIGGPSD
;
A
#
# COMPACT_ATOMS: atom_id res chain seq x y z
N TYR A 1 -12.29 11.61 -26.96
CA TYR A 1 -13.06 11.56 -25.69
C TYR A 1 -14.55 11.35 -25.98
N ALA A 2 -15.18 12.14 -26.83
CA ALA A 2 -16.63 12.06 -27.10
C ALA A 2 -17.10 10.63 -27.46
N THR A 3 -16.25 9.82 -28.07
CA THR A 3 -16.53 8.44 -28.47
C THR A 3 -16.51 7.45 -27.30
N TYR A 4 -15.75 7.74 -26.25
CA TYR A 4 -15.49 6.81 -25.14
C TYR A 4 -16.02 7.29 -23.79
N LYS A 5 -16.54 8.52 -23.70
CA LYS A 5 -16.94 9.14 -22.42
C LYS A 5 -17.92 8.30 -21.60
N ASP A 6 -18.79 7.55 -22.27
CA ASP A 6 -19.81 6.72 -21.61
C ASP A 6 -19.27 5.32 -21.21
N GLN A 7 -18.02 5.01 -21.61
CA GLN A 7 -17.34 3.74 -21.32
C GLN A 7 -16.28 3.89 -20.23
N LEU A 8 -15.89 5.13 -19.90
CA LEU A 8 -14.82 5.41 -18.95
C LEU A 8 -15.43 6.05 -17.69
N PRO A 9 -15.22 5.46 -16.49
CA PRO A 9 -15.63 6.08 -15.24
C PRO A 9 -15.00 7.47 -15.08
N GLU A 10 -15.77 8.43 -14.59
CA GLU A 10 -15.29 9.82 -14.42
C GLU A 10 -14.05 9.91 -13.53
N VAL A 11 -13.97 9.04 -12.52
CA VAL A 11 -12.82 8.94 -11.61
C VAL A 11 -11.51 8.65 -12.37
N MET A 12 -11.55 7.91 -13.47
CA MET A 12 -10.37 7.63 -14.30
C MET A 12 -9.96 8.84 -15.15
N MET A 13 -10.89 9.75 -15.43
CA MET A 13 -10.65 10.86 -16.36
C MET A 13 -9.97 12.07 -15.70
N GLY A 14 -9.91 12.12 -14.36
CA GLY A 14 -9.35 13.24 -13.61
C GLY A 14 -7.90 13.55 -13.97
N ASN A 15 -7.06 12.53 -14.02
CA ASN A 15 -5.62 12.66 -14.25
C ASN A 15 -5.24 13.04 -15.69
N VAL A 16 -6.14 12.83 -16.64
CA VAL A 16 -5.91 13.20 -18.06
C VAL A 16 -6.59 14.49 -18.47
N LYS A 17 -7.21 15.20 -17.52
CA LYS A 17 -7.92 16.46 -17.73
C LYS A 17 -7.11 17.65 -17.23
N TYR A 18 -6.82 18.61 -18.11
CA TYR A 18 -6.19 19.87 -17.77
C TYR A 18 -6.91 21.03 -18.46
N ASP A 19 -7.20 22.10 -17.72
CA ASP A 19 -7.91 23.29 -18.20
C ASP A 19 -9.19 22.95 -19.00
N GLY A 20 -10.00 22.02 -18.44
CA GLY A 20 -11.26 21.58 -19.05
C GLY A 20 -11.13 20.70 -20.29
N LYS A 21 -9.91 20.37 -20.75
CA LYS A 21 -9.64 19.54 -21.91
C LYS A 21 -9.05 18.19 -21.50
N TYR A 22 -9.35 17.17 -22.29
CA TYR A 22 -8.78 15.83 -22.10
C TYR A 22 -7.60 15.62 -23.05
N TYR A 23 -6.47 15.17 -22.52
CA TYR A 23 -5.20 15.00 -23.24
C TYR A 23 -4.81 13.54 -23.42
N GLY A 24 -5.54 12.61 -22.79
CA GLY A 24 -5.29 11.18 -22.88
C GLY A 24 -6.55 10.36 -22.60
N VAL A 25 -6.42 9.06 -22.75
CA VAL A 25 -7.42 8.05 -22.35
C VAL A 25 -6.73 7.07 -21.44
N PRO A 26 -7.07 7.02 -20.14
CA PRO A 26 -6.47 6.06 -19.23
C PRO A 26 -6.89 4.64 -19.62
N THR A 27 -5.94 3.72 -19.62
CA THR A 27 -6.16 2.33 -20.06
C THR A 27 -6.35 1.37 -18.90
N THR A 28 -5.79 1.70 -17.73
CA THR A 28 -5.86 0.87 -16.53
C THR A 28 -6.16 1.70 -15.29
N MET A 29 -6.63 1.05 -14.24
CA MET A 29 -6.73 1.60 -12.91
C MET A 29 -5.94 0.69 -11.97
N ASN A 30 -4.97 1.26 -11.28
CA ASN A 30 -4.16 0.56 -10.31
C ASN A 30 -4.52 1.01 -8.90
N ILE A 31 -4.54 0.07 -7.99
CA ILE A 31 -4.79 0.29 -6.57
C ILE A 31 -3.64 -0.33 -5.81
N VAL A 32 -3.11 0.38 -4.82
CA VAL A 32 -2.13 -0.16 -3.87
C VAL A 32 -2.88 -0.98 -2.83
N GLY A 33 -2.43 -2.22 -2.62
CA GLY A 33 -2.98 -3.12 -1.62
C GLY A 33 -1.89 -3.74 -0.76
N MET A 34 -2.28 -4.23 0.39
CA MET A 34 -1.45 -5.03 1.26
C MET A 34 -1.73 -6.51 1.01
N PHE A 35 -0.81 -7.19 0.33
CA PHE A 35 -0.84 -8.64 0.16
C PHE A 35 -0.35 -9.31 1.44
N ALA A 36 -1.15 -10.21 2.01
CA ALA A 36 -0.84 -10.91 3.25
C ALA A 36 -0.64 -12.40 2.99
N ASN A 37 0.41 -12.97 3.56
CA ASN A 37 0.66 -14.41 3.58
C ASN A 37 -0.06 -15.01 4.79
N MET A 38 -1.24 -15.59 4.56
CA MET A 38 -2.09 -16.13 5.62
C MET A 38 -1.45 -17.31 6.37
N ASP A 39 -0.57 -18.08 5.73
CA ASP A 39 0.13 -19.19 6.38
C ASP A 39 1.15 -18.69 7.44
N LEU A 40 1.78 -17.54 7.18
CA LEU A 40 2.66 -16.89 8.15
C LEU A 40 1.86 -16.22 9.28
N LEU A 41 0.76 -15.57 8.94
CA LEU A 41 -0.13 -14.95 9.93
C LEU A 41 -0.71 -16.00 10.88
N ALA A 42 -1.15 -17.15 10.36
CA ALA A 42 -1.67 -18.25 11.19
C ALA A 42 -0.65 -18.76 12.22
N GLN A 43 0.66 -18.73 11.91
CA GLN A 43 1.71 -19.12 12.85
C GLN A 43 1.77 -18.23 14.09
N VAL A 44 1.26 -17.00 14.00
CA VAL A 44 1.21 -16.04 15.12
C VAL A 44 -0.20 -15.81 15.65
N GLY A 45 -1.15 -16.67 15.24
CA GLY A 45 -2.52 -16.70 15.76
C GLY A 45 -3.50 -15.77 15.04
N TYR A 46 -3.15 -15.26 13.85
CA TYR A 46 -4.02 -14.45 13.02
C TYR A 46 -4.62 -15.29 11.88
N ASN A 47 -5.95 -15.46 11.88
CA ASN A 47 -6.70 -16.15 10.82
C ASN A 47 -7.32 -15.18 9.81
N GLU A 48 -7.26 -13.89 10.10
CA GLU A 48 -7.66 -12.80 9.21
C GLU A 48 -6.55 -11.76 9.16
N VAL A 49 -6.55 -10.94 8.10
CA VAL A 49 -5.63 -9.81 7.99
C VAL A 49 -5.99 -8.77 9.06
N PRO A 50 -5.02 -8.21 9.80
CA PRO A 50 -5.29 -7.16 10.78
C PRO A 50 -6.09 -6.00 10.18
N ALA A 51 -7.17 -5.62 10.83
CA ALA A 51 -8.06 -4.54 10.37
C ALA A 51 -7.75 -3.18 11.01
N THR A 52 -7.09 -3.18 12.15
CA THR A 52 -6.66 -1.97 12.87
C THR A 52 -5.15 -1.91 12.97
N TYR A 53 -4.61 -0.70 13.15
CA TYR A 53 -3.18 -0.50 13.30
C TYR A 53 -2.61 -1.22 14.53
N ASP A 54 -3.35 -1.21 15.64
CA ASP A 54 -2.92 -1.91 16.88
C ASP A 54 -2.82 -3.44 16.65
N GLU A 55 -3.77 -4.04 15.91
CA GLU A 55 -3.68 -5.44 15.53
C GLU A 55 -2.50 -5.72 14.59
N LEU A 56 -2.21 -4.80 13.66
CA LEU A 56 -1.06 -4.94 12.76
C LEU A 56 0.25 -4.94 13.55
N ILE A 57 0.41 -4.02 14.49
CA ILE A 57 1.61 -3.92 15.33
C ILE A 57 1.76 -5.18 16.20
N ASP A 58 0.69 -5.64 16.88
CA ASP A 58 0.73 -6.89 17.65
C ASP A 58 1.12 -8.10 16.78
N CYS A 59 0.56 -8.18 15.55
CA CYS A 59 0.92 -9.20 14.59
C CYS A 59 2.42 -9.13 14.21
N CYS A 60 2.91 -7.94 13.88
CA CYS A 60 4.31 -7.71 13.51
C CYS A 60 5.27 -8.05 14.65
N ASP A 61 4.97 -7.62 15.88
CA ASP A 61 5.77 -7.95 17.07
C ASP A 61 5.88 -9.49 17.27
N LYS A 62 4.77 -10.21 17.09
CA LYS A 62 4.75 -11.68 17.17
C LYS A 62 5.52 -12.35 16.04
N LEU A 63 5.46 -11.80 14.80
CA LEU A 63 6.22 -12.29 13.65
C LEU A 63 7.72 -12.13 13.90
N VAL A 64 8.17 -10.93 14.31
CA VAL A 64 9.57 -10.65 14.64
C VAL A 64 10.07 -11.57 15.76
N ALA A 65 9.28 -11.78 16.81
CA ALA A 65 9.62 -12.70 17.90
C ALA A 65 9.83 -14.15 17.45
N LYS A 66 9.26 -14.54 16.30
CA LYS A 66 9.47 -15.84 15.65
C LYS A 66 10.56 -15.82 14.56
N GLY A 67 11.21 -14.71 14.32
CA GLY A 67 12.21 -14.55 13.27
C GLY A 67 11.61 -14.49 11.87
N ILE A 68 10.32 -14.15 11.75
CA ILE A 68 9.63 -13.94 10.48
C ILE A 68 9.65 -12.45 10.19
N ILE A 69 10.07 -12.08 8.99
CA ILE A 69 10.10 -10.68 8.55
C ILE A 69 8.67 -10.23 8.21
N PRO A 70 8.11 -9.20 8.90
CA PRO A 70 6.77 -8.73 8.58
C PRO A 70 6.65 -8.21 7.16
N PHE A 71 7.46 -7.26 6.73
CA PHE A 71 7.30 -6.56 5.45
C PHE A 71 8.49 -6.70 4.51
N GLY A 72 8.21 -6.97 3.24
CA GLY A 72 9.14 -6.79 2.14
C GLY A 72 8.92 -5.43 1.48
N CYS A 73 9.99 -4.63 1.33
CA CYS A 73 9.96 -3.36 0.62
C CYS A 73 11.23 -3.19 -0.21
N SER A 74 11.10 -2.75 -1.46
CA SER A 74 12.26 -2.40 -2.31
C SER A 74 12.76 -0.99 -1.96
N GLY A 75 14.04 -0.89 -1.60
CA GLY A 75 14.69 0.42 -1.46
C GLY A 75 15.37 0.89 -2.75
N LYS A 76 15.60 -0.01 -3.70
CA LYS A 76 16.17 0.33 -5.01
C LYS A 76 15.20 1.10 -5.89
N GLU A 77 13.92 0.76 -5.82
CA GLU A 77 12.84 1.43 -6.50
C GLU A 77 12.05 2.25 -5.48
N THR A 78 12.32 3.53 -5.42
CA THR A 78 11.80 4.45 -4.39
C THR A 78 10.27 4.53 -4.34
N TRP A 79 9.60 4.29 -5.46
CA TRP A 79 8.13 4.25 -5.51
C TRP A 79 7.54 3.16 -4.59
N CYS A 80 8.25 2.05 -4.36
CA CYS A 80 7.82 1.02 -3.42
C CYS A 80 7.79 1.54 -1.97
N VAL A 81 8.73 2.41 -1.60
CA VAL A 81 8.74 3.07 -0.28
C VAL A 81 7.60 4.06 -0.17
N THR A 82 7.31 4.80 -1.25
CA THR A 82 6.22 5.79 -1.23
C THR A 82 4.86 5.14 -1.08
N GLU A 83 4.62 3.95 -1.62
CA GLU A 83 3.36 3.22 -1.42
C GLU A 83 3.05 2.96 0.07
N TYR A 84 4.07 2.60 0.88
CA TYR A 84 3.91 2.47 2.33
C TYR A 84 3.59 3.81 2.97
N LEU A 85 4.41 4.83 2.69
CA LEU A 85 4.25 6.14 3.32
C LEU A 85 2.93 6.81 2.94
N GLU A 86 2.53 6.75 1.69
CA GLU A 86 1.27 7.29 1.20
C GLU A 86 0.07 6.59 1.86
N SER A 87 0.11 5.26 2.00
CA SER A 87 -0.94 4.51 2.69
C SER A 87 -1.02 4.90 4.18
N ILE A 88 0.12 5.07 4.85
CA ILE A 88 0.16 5.52 6.25
C ILE A 88 -0.37 6.96 6.38
N ILE A 89 -0.02 7.86 5.45
CA ILE A 89 -0.55 9.24 5.43
C ILE A 89 -2.07 9.22 5.25
N GLU A 90 -2.58 8.45 4.30
CA GLU A 90 -4.03 8.34 4.06
C GLU A 90 -4.75 7.85 5.33
N LYS A 91 -4.26 6.78 5.96
CA LYS A 91 -4.86 6.21 7.16
C LYS A 91 -4.68 7.06 8.43
N THR A 92 -3.80 8.06 8.38
CA THR A 92 -3.54 9.01 9.49
C THR A 92 -4.25 10.33 9.28
N ALA A 93 -4.26 10.85 8.05
CA ALA A 93 -4.70 12.21 7.71
C ALA A 93 -6.06 12.25 6.96
N GLY A 94 -6.48 11.12 6.39
CA GLY A 94 -7.72 10.98 5.62
C GLY A 94 -7.52 10.90 4.11
N ALA A 95 -8.53 10.39 3.41
CA ALA A 95 -8.49 10.04 1.98
C ALA A 95 -8.16 11.18 1.02
N THR A 96 -8.40 12.43 1.40
CA THR A 96 -8.11 13.60 0.53
C THR A 96 -6.74 14.23 0.80
N ALA A 97 -6.05 13.85 1.88
CA ALA A 97 -4.85 14.54 2.36
C ALA A 97 -3.76 14.67 1.30
N LEU A 98 -3.41 13.58 0.63
CA LEU A 98 -2.42 13.59 -0.44
C LEU A 98 -2.87 14.41 -1.65
N ASN A 99 -4.13 14.28 -2.05
CA ASN A 99 -4.69 15.07 -3.16
C ASN A 99 -4.68 16.57 -2.87
N ASP A 100 -4.91 16.96 -1.62
CA ASP A 100 -4.87 18.37 -1.20
C ASP A 100 -3.43 18.91 -1.19
N ILE A 101 -2.47 18.08 -0.78
CA ILE A 101 -1.04 18.43 -0.82
C ILE A 101 -0.56 18.56 -2.28
N PHE A 102 -0.82 17.58 -3.13
CA PHE A 102 -0.40 17.60 -4.54
C PHE A 102 -1.07 18.75 -5.33
N ALA A 103 -2.28 19.13 -4.96
CA ALA A 103 -2.96 20.27 -5.56
C ALA A 103 -2.56 21.64 -4.96
N GLY A 104 -1.61 21.65 -4.01
CA GLY A 104 -1.15 22.87 -3.34
C GLY A 104 -2.17 23.50 -2.39
N ARG A 105 -3.20 22.76 -1.98
CA ARG A 105 -4.20 23.20 -1.01
C ARG A 105 -3.78 22.94 0.44
N ALA A 106 -2.86 22.01 0.65
CA ALA A 106 -2.26 21.72 1.95
C ALA A 106 -0.72 21.66 1.83
N SER A 107 -0.02 21.77 2.95
CA SER A 107 1.44 21.67 3.02
C SER A 107 1.86 20.25 3.43
N TRP A 108 3.03 19.82 2.97
CA TRP A 108 3.73 18.67 3.53
C TRP A 108 4.15 18.89 4.99
N ASP A 109 4.43 20.13 5.36
CA ASP A 109 4.74 20.52 6.74
C ASP A 109 3.44 20.68 7.53
N ASN A 110 2.91 19.57 8.03
CA ASN A 110 1.75 19.51 8.92
C ASN A 110 1.87 18.35 9.92
N ALA A 111 1.09 18.41 11.00
CA ALA A 111 1.17 17.45 12.09
C ALA A 111 0.80 16.01 11.71
N ASP A 112 -0.15 15.84 10.77
CA ASP A 112 -0.59 14.51 10.35
C ASP A 112 0.45 13.81 9.48
N VAL A 113 1.11 14.54 8.58
CA VAL A 113 2.24 14.01 7.80
C VAL A 113 3.41 13.69 8.72
N ALA A 114 3.74 14.58 9.68
CA ALA A 114 4.78 14.31 10.65
C ALA A 114 4.49 13.05 11.48
N LYS A 115 3.23 12.85 11.90
CA LYS A 115 2.79 11.63 12.59
C LYS A 115 2.95 10.39 11.71
N ALA A 116 2.55 10.45 10.44
CA ALA A 116 2.68 9.34 9.50
C ALA A 116 4.15 8.95 9.26
N VAL A 117 5.03 9.93 9.10
CA VAL A 117 6.48 9.70 8.97
C VAL A 117 7.05 9.07 10.26
N GLY A 118 6.62 9.53 11.43
CA GLY A 118 7.01 8.95 12.71
C GLY A 118 6.58 7.48 12.85
N ILE A 119 5.37 7.14 12.40
CA ILE A 119 4.88 5.76 12.36
C ILE A 119 5.76 4.89 11.45
N PHE A 120 6.06 5.37 10.25
CA PHE A 120 6.92 4.63 9.33
C PHE A 120 8.33 4.42 9.89
N GLN A 121 8.89 5.45 10.53
CA GLN A 121 10.18 5.35 11.21
C GLN A 121 10.13 4.32 12.36
N GLU A 122 9.09 4.34 13.19
CA GLU A 122 8.91 3.35 14.26
C GLU A 122 8.85 1.91 13.70
N MET A 123 8.17 1.69 12.60
CA MET A 123 8.12 0.37 11.94
C MET A 123 9.51 -0.11 11.49
N ILE A 124 10.36 0.82 11.03
CA ILE A 124 11.76 0.50 10.67
C ILE A 124 12.58 0.19 11.92
N GLU A 125 12.48 0.99 12.97
CA GLU A 125 13.21 0.82 14.23
C GLU A 125 12.83 -0.48 14.95
N LYS A 126 11.59 -0.94 14.79
CA LYS A 126 11.10 -2.24 15.30
C LYS A 126 11.48 -3.43 14.41
N GLU A 127 12.31 -3.23 13.40
CA GLU A 127 12.78 -4.28 12.49
C GLU A 127 11.65 -5.00 11.73
N TYR A 128 10.55 -4.29 11.42
CA TYR A 128 9.45 -4.87 10.66
C TYR A 128 9.76 -5.04 9.17
N PHE A 129 10.77 -4.36 8.65
CA PHE A 129 11.21 -4.46 7.26
C PHE A 129 12.45 -5.33 7.10
N ASP A 130 12.58 -6.00 5.92
CA ASP A 130 13.81 -6.72 5.58
C ASP A 130 15.00 -5.73 5.57
N PRO A 131 16.03 -5.93 6.42
CA PRO A 131 17.19 -5.04 6.46
C PRO A 131 17.97 -5.02 5.14
N ASN A 132 17.83 -6.06 4.29
CA ASN A 132 18.41 -6.11 2.97
C ASN A 132 17.55 -5.44 1.90
N GLY A 133 16.32 -5.06 2.21
CA GLY A 133 15.35 -4.48 1.29
C GLY A 133 15.89 -3.28 0.52
N ILE A 134 16.73 -2.46 1.15
CA ILE A 134 17.36 -1.29 0.51
C ILE A 134 18.19 -1.63 -0.75
N ALA A 135 18.71 -2.86 -0.83
CA ALA A 135 19.52 -3.33 -1.96
C ALA A 135 18.72 -4.19 -2.96
N LEU A 136 17.46 -4.52 -2.66
CA LEU A 136 16.62 -5.36 -3.50
C LEU A 136 15.78 -4.54 -4.48
N THR A 137 15.60 -5.08 -5.68
CA THR A 137 14.62 -4.60 -6.66
C THR A 137 13.20 -5.01 -6.24
N ASN A 138 12.18 -4.37 -6.82
CA ASN A 138 10.78 -4.76 -6.60
C ASN A 138 10.53 -6.22 -7.01
N ASP A 139 11.10 -6.68 -8.12
CA ASP A 139 10.96 -8.06 -8.58
C ASP A 139 11.59 -9.06 -7.60
N GLU A 140 12.73 -8.74 -7.01
CA GLU A 140 13.37 -9.57 -5.97
C GLU A 140 12.53 -9.62 -4.69
N VAL A 141 11.95 -8.49 -4.28
CA VAL A 141 11.03 -8.44 -3.12
C VAL A 141 9.76 -9.24 -3.40
N LYS A 142 9.17 -9.10 -4.60
CA LYS A 142 8.01 -9.90 -5.03
C LYS A 142 8.34 -11.40 -4.99
N ALA A 143 9.47 -11.81 -5.57
CA ALA A 143 9.88 -13.21 -5.56
C ALA A 143 10.09 -13.76 -4.14
N ASN A 144 10.67 -12.97 -3.24
CA ASN A 144 10.82 -13.31 -1.83
C ASN A 144 9.45 -13.45 -1.12
N PHE A 145 8.48 -12.57 -1.38
CA PHE A 145 7.12 -12.70 -0.86
C PHE A 145 6.44 -13.97 -1.38
N MET A 146 6.53 -14.25 -2.67
CA MET A 146 6.00 -15.48 -3.29
C MET A 146 6.62 -16.74 -2.70
N ALA A 147 7.90 -16.68 -2.28
CA ALA A 147 8.60 -17.75 -1.60
C ALA A 147 8.29 -17.85 -0.09
N GLY A 148 7.39 -17.01 0.44
CA GLY A 148 7.00 -17.04 1.85
C GLY A 148 8.00 -16.41 2.81
N LYS A 149 8.89 -15.52 2.34
CA LYS A 149 9.88 -14.85 3.20
C LYS A 149 9.27 -13.72 4.02
N TYR A 150 8.21 -13.08 3.53
CA TYR A 150 7.54 -11.93 4.14
C TYR A 150 6.08 -12.26 4.47
N ALA A 151 5.60 -11.74 5.60
CA ALA A 151 4.19 -11.86 5.97
C ALA A 151 3.30 -10.89 5.18
N PHE A 152 3.83 -9.72 4.84
CA PHE A 152 3.12 -8.67 4.11
C PHE A 152 3.99 -8.12 2.98
N TYR A 153 3.32 -7.71 1.89
CA TYR A 153 3.91 -7.03 0.76
C TYR A 153 2.95 -5.96 0.25
N MET A 154 3.30 -4.69 0.40
CA MET A 154 2.52 -3.61 -0.17
C MET A 154 2.96 -3.36 -1.59
N ASN A 155 2.00 -3.41 -2.49
CA ASN A 155 2.23 -3.15 -3.90
C ASN A 155 0.90 -3.05 -4.66
N GLY A 156 0.97 -2.69 -5.94
CA GLY A 156 -0.21 -2.54 -6.76
C GLY A 156 -0.89 -3.85 -7.16
N THR A 157 -2.18 -3.73 -7.46
CA THR A 157 -3.06 -4.85 -7.87
C THR A 157 -2.65 -5.52 -9.18
N TRP A 158 -1.72 -4.95 -9.94
CA TRP A 158 -1.09 -5.62 -11.09
C TRP A 158 -0.41 -6.94 -10.76
N ASN A 159 -0.05 -7.17 -9.48
CA ASN A 159 0.52 -8.43 -9.02
C ASN A 159 -0.51 -9.56 -8.82
N CYS A 160 -1.81 -9.25 -8.75
CA CYS A 160 -2.85 -10.24 -8.49
C CYS A 160 -2.85 -11.38 -9.53
N ALA A 161 -2.67 -11.04 -10.80
CA ALA A 161 -2.63 -12.03 -11.88
C ALA A 161 -1.42 -12.99 -11.75
N ASP A 162 -0.26 -12.47 -11.35
CA ASP A 162 0.95 -13.27 -11.16
C ASP A 162 0.80 -14.23 -9.97
N PHE A 163 0.24 -13.77 -8.85
CA PHE A 163 -0.01 -14.60 -7.67
C PHE A 163 -1.05 -15.69 -7.95
N ALA A 164 -2.13 -15.34 -8.63
CA ALA A 164 -3.14 -16.32 -9.04
C ALA A 164 -2.58 -17.37 -10.00
N LYS A 165 -1.77 -16.94 -11.00
CA LYS A 165 -1.11 -17.86 -11.95
C LYS A 165 -0.11 -18.78 -11.27
N ALA A 166 0.54 -18.32 -10.21
CA ALA A 166 1.49 -19.10 -9.43
C ALA A 166 0.78 -20.04 -8.43
N GLY A 167 -0.55 -19.98 -8.29
CA GLY A 167 -1.30 -20.84 -7.37
C GLY A 167 -1.04 -20.51 -5.90
N LEU A 168 -0.82 -19.23 -5.56
CA LEU A 168 -0.54 -18.81 -4.19
C LEU A 168 -1.85 -18.64 -3.38
N ASP A 169 -2.47 -19.75 -3.02
CA ASP A 169 -3.76 -19.77 -2.30
C ASP A 169 -3.68 -19.16 -0.89
N PHE A 170 -2.46 -19.03 -0.35
CA PHE A 170 -2.22 -18.40 0.95
C PHE A 170 -2.27 -16.86 0.92
N VAL A 171 -2.34 -16.24 -0.27
CA VAL A 171 -2.31 -14.78 -0.40
C VAL A 171 -3.73 -14.22 -0.29
N LYS A 172 -3.93 -13.31 0.66
CA LYS A 172 -5.08 -12.41 0.71
C LYS A 172 -4.65 -10.98 0.37
N VAL A 173 -5.53 -10.23 -0.28
CA VAL A 173 -5.35 -8.79 -0.52
C VAL A 173 -6.22 -8.03 0.47
N SER A 174 -5.66 -7.02 1.09
CA SER A 174 -6.33 -6.10 2.00
C SER A 174 -5.84 -4.68 1.74
N GLU A 175 -6.42 -3.72 2.40
CA GLU A 175 -5.89 -2.37 2.53
C GLU A 175 -4.96 -2.26 3.75
N PHE A 176 -4.19 -1.17 3.82
CA PHE A 176 -3.46 -0.85 5.04
C PHE A 176 -4.46 -0.51 6.16
N PRO A 177 -4.27 -1.00 7.40
CA PRO A 177 -5.22 -0.80 8.49
C PRO A 177 -5.44 0.67 8.85
N VAL A 178 -6.65 0.97 9.33
CA VAL A 178 -7.00 2.32 9.83
C VAL A 178 -6.13 2.68 11.03
N ILE A 179 -5.50 3.87 10.98
CA ILE A 179 -4.67 4.42 12.05
C ILE A 179 -5.45 5.42 12.90
N ASP A 180 -6.19 6.31 12.24
CA ASP A 180 -7.02 7.32 12.91
C ASP A 180 -8.47 7.22 12.41
N SER A 181 -9.30 6.53 13.16
CA SER A 181 -10.70 6.31 12.81
C SER A 181 -11.57 7.58 12.81
N SER A 182 -11.05 8.70 13.30
CA SER A 182 -11.73 9.99 13.19
C SER A 182 -11.51 10.68 11.84
N LYS A 183 -10.53 10.22 11.05
CA LYS A 183 -10.10 10.84 9.77
C LYS A 183 -10.18 9.88 8.59
N SER A 184 -10.02 8.59 8.81
CA SER A 184 -10.03 7.57 7.76
C SER A 184 -10.88 6.37 8.15
N GLN A 185 -11.25 5.58 7.15
CA GLN A 185 -12.05 4.36 7.31
C GLN A 185 -11.56 3.28 6.36
N LEU A 186 -12.08 2.07 6.53
CA LEU A 186 -11.89 1.00 5.55
C LEU A 186 -12.60 1.34 4.23
N GLY A 187 -12.04 0.89 3.11
CA GLY A 187 -12.53 1.19 1.76
C GLY A 187 -11.90 2.41 1.13
N GLU A 188 -11.03 3.12 1.84
CA GLU A 188 -10.20 4.20 1.30
C GLU A 188 -8.85 3.63 0.87
N LEU A 189 -8.50 3.76 -0.40
CA LEU A 189 -7.32 3.14 -1.00
C LEU A 189 -6.54 4.13 -1.85
N ILE A 190 -5.23 4.00 -1.83
CA ILE A 190 -4.35 4.72 -2.74
C ILE A 190 -4.41 4.05 -4.12
N GLY A 191 -4.55 4.87 -5.12
CA GLY A 191 -4.57 4.38 -6.49
C GLY A 191 -4.99 5.44 -7.48
N GLY A 192 -4.94 5.07 -8.75
CA GLY A 192 -5.33 5.97 -9.81
C GLY A 192 -5.24 5.33 -11.19
N PRO A 193 -5.72 6.03 -12.20
CA PRO A 193 -5.57 5.61 -13.59
C PRO A 193 -4.10 5.72 -14.01
N SER A 194 -3.66 4.78 -14.83
CA SER A 194 -2.35 4.80 -15.47
C SER A 194 -2.45 4.56 -16.98
N ASP A 195 -1.42 4.96 -17.68
CA ASP A 195 -1.29 4.85 -19.14
C ASP A 195 -1.00 3.41 -19.59
#